data_4ee17f672e8e5a89e92d12c543ac3037
#
_entry.id   4ee17f672e8e5a89e92d12c543ac3037
#
_cell.length_a   1.000
_cell.length_b   1.000
_cell.length_c   1.000
_cell.angle_alpha   90.00
_cell.angle_beta   90.00
_cell.angle_gamma   90.00
#
_symmetry.space_group_name_H-M   'P 1'
#
loop_
_entity.id
_entity.type
_entity.pdbx_description
1 polymer ?
#
loop_
_entity_poly.entity_id
_entity_poly.type
_entity_poly.pdbx_seq_one_letter_code
_entity_poly.pdbx_strand_id
1 'polypeptide(L)'
;MVPQGRRLGAHLPVATGLRKTVDRVAAIGADALQIFTDNPTAWRRRGEPPRDLEVFRDRLADRDIRPVAIHASYLINLPGPDDSIYERSIDLLSTELAGAPAYGARFVNVHIGSHRGTGVDAGIGRLIDGIETVLERARRSTSANDGDPAILVLENSAGGGGGLGTSVTELAAIADRLETRGIGRADVAFCLDTAHAWGAGIDMGDPDAIDAFLAAFDTQVGLDRIVLVHLNDTRSGLDSRTDRHEHLGAGRIGPIGLGHVLRHPGLAHAAAIIETPGMDVGYDAVNLARARALAAGRPLKRLPRAAFDLVGSARGRAASS
;
A
#
# COMPACT_ATOMS: atom_id res chain seq x y z
N MET A 1 -21.93 -7.45 0.61
CA MET A 1 -20.63 -7.99 1.01
C MET A 1 -19.74 -8.11 -0.23
N VAL A 2 -18.47 -7.82 -0.11
CA VAL A 2 -17.50 -8.11 -1.17
C VAL A 2 -17.49 -9.63 -1.40
N PRO A 3 -17.47 -10.14 -2.65
CA PRO A 3 -17.39 -11.58 -2.88
C PRO A 3 -16.21 -12.20 -2.13
N GLN A 4 -16.38 -13.44 -1.67
CA GLN A 4 -15.35 -14.23 -0.96
C GLN A 4 -14.94 -13.70 0.42
N GLY A 5 -15.66 -12.75 1.02
CA GLY A 5 -15.34 -12.21 2.35
C GLY A 5 -14.12 -11.30 2.41
N ARG A 6 -13.58 -10.86 1.24
CA ARG A 6 -12.45 -9.95 1.18
C ARG A 6 -12.77 -8.64 1.92
N ARG A 7 -11.83 -8.19 2.74
CA ARG A 7 -11.90 -6.90 3.44
C ARG A 7 -11.66 -5.75 2.46
N LEU A 8 -12.42 -4.68 2.64
CA LEU A 8 -12.34 -3.49 1.78
C LEU A 8 -12.17 -2.25 2.63
N GLY A 9 -11.06 -1.56 2.45
CA GLY A 9 -10.66 -0.41 3.25
C GLY A 9 -10.28 0.81 2.42
N ALA A 10 -9.86 1.84 3.13
CA ALA A 10 -9.34 3.06 2.57
C ALA A 10 -8.10 3.55 3.33
N HIS A 11 -7.22 4.25 2.63
CA HIS A 11 -6.17 5.02 3.26
C HIS A 11 -6.76 6.33 3.79
N LEU A 12 -6.81 6.50 5.11
CA LEU A 12 -7.43 7.66 5.73
C LEU A 12 -6.44 8.52 6.51
N PRO A 13 -6.58 9.86 6.48
CA PRO A 13 -5.76 10.75 7.29
C PRO A 13 -6.10 10.63 8.78
N VAL A 14 -5.08 10.69 9.63
CA VAL A 14 -5.22 10.71 11.10
C VAL A 14 -5.12 12.13 11.69
N ALA A 15 -4.96 13.16 10.85
CA ALA A 15 -4.76 14.54 11.30
C ALA A 15 -5.88 15.10 12.19
N THR A 16 -7.09 14.56 12.06
CA THR A 16 -8.24 14.94 12.89
C THR A 16 -8.35 14.14 14.19
N GLY A 17 -7.41 13.23 14.44
CA GLY A 17 -7.35 12.33 15.60
C GLY A 17 -7.81 10.91 15.31
N LEU A 18 -7.18 9.95 15.96
CA LEU A 18 -7.39 8.50 15.75
C LEU A 18 -8.84 8.07 15.95
N ARG A 19 -9.52 8.58 16.98
CA ARG A 19 -10.94 8.27 17.24
C ARG A 19 -11.83 8.63 16.07
N LYS A 20 -11.66 9.84 15.51
CA LYS A 20 -12.44 10.30 14.36
C LYS A 20 -12.15 9.50 13.11
N THR A 21 -10.90 9.02 12.96
CA THR A 21 -10.53 8.14 11.87
C THR A 21 -11.34 6.84 11.92
N VAL A 22 -11.45 6.18 13.09
CA VAL A 22 -12.29 4.97 13.24
C VAL A 22 -13.75 5.26 12.96
N ASP A 23 -14.29 6.37 13.49
CA ASP A 23 -15.68 6.74 13.22
C ASP A 23 -15.92 6.97 11.71
N ARG A 24 -14.94 7.54 11.00
CA ARG A 24 -15.00 7.69 9.55
C ARG A 24 -14.94 6.35 8.82
N VAL A 25 -14.04 5.42 9.20
CA VAL A 25 -13.99 4.05 8.64
C VAL A 25 -15.37 3.41 8.68
N ALA A 26 -16.01 3.46 9.85
CA ALA A 26 -17.35 2.91 10.03
C ALA A 26 -18.41 3.64 9.20
N ALA A 27 -18.36 4.98 9.15
CA ALA A 27 -19.33 5.81 8.42
C ALA A 27 -19.28 5.56 6.90
N ILE A 28 -18.10 5.35 6.33
CA ILE A 28 -17.93 5.01 4.91
C ILE A 28 -18.17 3.51 4.65
N GLY A 29 -18.33 2.74 5.71
CA GLY A 29 -18.58 1.30 5.69
C GLY A 29 -17.34 0.49 5.29
N ALA A 30 -16.12 0.98 5.51
CA ALA A 30 -14.90 0.21 5.36
C ALA A 30 -14.74 -0.80 6.50
N ASP A 31 -14.05 -1.90 6.23
CA ASP A 31 -13.74 -2.97 7.19
C ASP A 31 -12.25 -3.30 7.26
N ALA A 32 -11.42 -2.49 6.59
CA ALA A 32 -9.97 -2.42 6.70
C ALA A 32 -9.51 -0.96 6.68
N LEU A 33 -8.31 -0.69 7.15
CA LEU A 33 -7.80 0.69 7.29
C LEU A 33 -6.31 0.74 6.96
N GLN A 34 -5.90 1.75 6.20
CA GLN A 34 -4.50 2.16 6.07
C GLN A 34 -4.34 3.61 6.54
N ILE A 35 -3.24 3.90 7.22
CA ILE A 35 -2.94 5.24 7.74
C ILE A 35 -1.45 5.58 7.59
N PHE A 36 -1.13 6.87 7.56
CA PHE A 36 0.18 7.34 7.98
C PHE A 36 0.15 7.62 9.49
N THR A 37 1.16 7.15 10.21
CA THR A 37 1.27 7.44 11.66
C THR A 37 1.81 8.83 11.95
N ASP A 38 2.51 9.42 10.97
CA ASP A 38 3.08 10.77 11.04
C ASP A 38 3.09 11.42 9.65
N ASN A 39 3.70 12.61 9.50
CA ASN A 39 3.85 13.26 8.21
C ASN A 39 4.74 12.42 7.27
N PRO A 40 4.20 11.88 6.15
CA PRO A 40 4.94 10.98 5.27
C PRO A 40 6.04 11.66 4.44
N THR A 41 6.14 12.99 4.50
CA THR A 41 7.15 13.79 3.79
C THR A 41 8.21 14.39 4.73
N ALA A 42 8.23 13.98 6.00
CA ALA A 42 9.19 14.46 6.99
C ALA A 42 10.04 13.31 7.55
N TRP A 43 11.34 13.52 7.66
CA TRP A 43 12.26 12.57 8.32
C TRP A 43 12.09 12.56 9.84
N ARG A 44 11.73 13.70 10.42
CA ARG A 44 11.55 13.81 11.87
C ARG A 44 10.19 13.25 12.26
N ARG A 45 10.20 12.32 13.19
CA ARG A 45 9.01 11.75 13.81
C ARG A 45 8.64 12.51 15.08
N ARG A 46 7.37 12.42 15.47
CA ARG A 46 6.88 12.86 16.77
C ARG A 46 7.56 12.04 17.87
N GLY A 47 7.99 12.71 18.94
CA GLY A 47 8.76 12.06 20.01
C GLY A 47 7.94 11.14 20.90
N GLU A 48 6.61 11.34 20.96
CA GLU A 48 5.70 10.54 21.78
C GLU A 48 4.56 9.98 20.94
N PRO A 49 4.13 8.74 21.22
CA PRO A 49 2.96 8.16 20.56
C PRO A 49 1.69 8.93 20.94
N PRO A 50 0.64 8.90 20.11
CA PRO A 50 -0.66 9.47 20.46
C PRO A 50 -1.23 8.87 21.74
N ARG A 51 -1.82 9.71 22.60
CA ARG A 51 -2.36 9.29 23.91
C ARG A 51 -3.60 8.39 23.81
N ASP A 52 -4.27 8.35 22.68
CA ASP A 52 -5.53 7.64 22.45
C ASP A 52 -5.37 6.33 21.67
N LEU A 53 -4.16 5.74 21.63
CA LEU A 53 -3.89 4.48 20.92
C LEU A 53 -4.70 3.30 21.47
N GLU A 54 -4.81 3.17 22.80
CA GLU A 54 -5.60 2.11 23.41
C GLU A 54 -7.08 2.20 22.99
N VAL A 55 -7.68 3.38 23.14
CA VAL A 55 -9.06 3.62 22.69
C VAL A 55 -9.22 3.42 21.17
N PHE A 56 -8.20 3.73 20.39
CA PHE A 56 -8.20 3.49 18.96
C PHE A 56 -8.29 1.99 18.66
N ARG A 57 -7.44 1.17 19.28
CA ARG A 57 -7.45 -0.30 19.10
C ARG A 57 -8.77 -0.91 19.53
N ASP A 58 -9.29 -0.53 20.71
CA ASP A 58 -10.56 -1.03 21.22
C ASP A 58 -11.69 -0.76 20.22
N ARG A 59 -11.76 0.46 19.70
CA ARG A 59 -12.78 0.83 18.72
C ARG A 59 -12.65 0.10 17.38
N LEU A 60 -11.42 -0.21 16.95
CA LEU A 60 -11.19 -1.03 15.74
C LEU A 60 -11.69 -2.45 15.99
N ALA A 61 -11.37 -3.04 17.15
CA ALA A 61 -11.83 -4.37 17.54
C ALA A 61 -13.35 -4.46 17.64
N ASP A 62 -13.99 -3.50 18.35
CA ASP A 62 -15.45 -3.43 18.51
C ASP A 62 -16.22 -3.38 17.17
N ARG A 63 -15.60 -2.81 16.15
CA ARG A 63 -16.19 -2.66 14.82
C ARG A 63 -15.71 -3.69 13.79
N ASP A 64 -14.90 -4.65 14.21
CA ASP A 64 -14.25 -5.65 13.33
C ASP A 64 -13.51 -5.01 12.14
N ILE A 65 -12.82 -3.87 12.36
CA ILE A 65 -12.01 -3.20 11.35
C ILE A 65 -10.61 -3.81 11.36
N ARG A 66 -10.32 -4.62 10.35
CA ARG A 66 -9.04 -5.32 10.15
C ARG A 66 -8.83 -5.77 8.71
N PRO A 67 -7.59 -5.92 8.22
CA PRO A 67 -6.37 -5.49 8.90
C PRO A 67 -6.26 -3.97 8.99
N VAL A 68 -5.43 -3.52 9.93
CA VAL A 68 -4.88 -2.18 9.91
C VAL A 68 -3.49 -2.25 9.29
N ALA A 69 -3.22 -1.36 8.33
CA ALA A 69 -1.91 -1.17 7.74
C ALA A 69 -1.39 0.24 8.05
N ILE A 70 -0.10 0.35 8.25
CA ILE A 70 0.61 1.62 8.23
C ILE A 70 1.27 1.74 6.86
N HIS A 71 1.03 2.84 6.14
CA HIS A 71 1.84 3.17 4.99
C HIS A 71 3.08 3.93 5.47
N ALA A 72 4.25 3.44 5.12
CA ALA A 72 5.51 4.05 5.49
C ALA A 72 5.75 5.36 4.71
N SER A 73 6.69 6.16 5.21
CA SER A 73 7.02 7.44 4.59
C SER A 73 7.49 7.31 3.14
N TYR A 74 7.08 8.25 2.29
CA TYR A 74 7.54 8.36 0.90
C TYR A 74 9.03 8.68 0.74
N LEU A 75 9.70 9.09 1.83
CA LEU A 75 11.13 9.43 1.83
C LEU A 75 12.02 8.20 1.84
N ILE A 76 11.49 7.04 2.22
CA ILE A 76 12.24 5.78 2.32
C ILE A 76 12.69 5.33 0.94
N ASN A 77 14.00 5.08 0.80
CA ASN A 77 14.60 4.56 -0.42
C ASN A 77 15.81 3.68 -0.10
N LEU A 78 15.57 2.42 0.24
CA LEU A 78 16.64 1.45 0.56
C LEU A 78 17.50 1.05 -0.64
N PRO A 79 16.99 0.90 -1.90
CA PRO A 79 17.80 0.53 -3.05
C PRO A 79 18.77 1.62 -3.53
N GLY A 80 18.57 2.86 -3.12
CA GLY A 80 19.29 4.01 -3.65
C GLY A 80 20.75 4.07 -3.21
N PRO A 81 21.64 4.71 -3.99
CA PRO A 81 23.09 4.75 -3.72
C PRO A 81 23.51 5.75 -2.62
N ASP A 82 22.65 6.66 -2.21
CA ASP A 82 22.96 7.68 -1.21
C ASP A 82 22.92 7.07 0.20
N ASP A 83 24.09 7.02 0.86
CA ASP A 83 24.24 6.42 2.18
C ASP A 83 23.48 7.20 3.27
N SER A 84 23.37 8.51 3.16
CA SER A 84 22.61 9.33 4.13
C SER A 84 21.12 9.06 4.03
N ILE A 85 20.58 8.90 2.81
CA ILE A 85 19.19 8.52 2.59
C ILE A 85 18.96 7.08 3.05
N TYR A 86 19.90 6.18 2.77
CA TYR A 86 19.83 4.77 3.17
C TYR A 86 19.72 4.61 4.68
N GLU A 87 20.64 5.21 5.45
CA GLU A 87 20.64 5.13 6.92
C GLU A 87 19.36 5.73 7.51
N ARG A 88 18.94 6.90 7.02
CA ARG A 88 17.66 7.50 7.44
C ARG A 88 16.46 6.64 7.09
N SER A 89 16.50 5.94 5.96
CA SER A 89 15.44 5.00 5.55
C SER A 89 15.36 3.81 6.48
N ILE A 90 16.51 3.25 6.88
CA ILE A 90 16.57 2.17 7.87
C ILE A 90 16.02 2.65 9.21
N ASP A 91 16.49 3.79 9.73
CA ASP A 91 16.04 4.33 11.03
C ASP A 91 14.52 4.55 11.03
N LEU A 92 14.02 5.16 9.98
CA LEU A 92 12.61 5.51 9.86
C LEU A 92 11.73 4.26 9.76
N LEU A 93 12.06 3.34 8.85
CA LEU A 93 11.29 2.12 8.63
C LEU A 93 11.35 1.19 9.84
N SER A 94 12.50 1.09 10.52
CA SER A 94 12.62 0.33 11.78
C SER A 94 11.69 0.89 12.87
N THR A 95 11.64 2.21 12.98
CA THR A 95 10.76 2.90 13.95
C THR A 95 9.28 2.67 13.64
N GLU A 96 8.89 2.75 12.36
CA GLU A 96 7.51 2.52 11.95
C GLU A 96 7.10 1.07 12.14
N LEU A 97 7.98 0.12 11.83
CA LEU A 97 7.73 -1.31 11.98
C LEU A 97 7.62 -1.70 13.46
N ALA A 98 8.53 -1.21 14.31
CA ALA A 98 8.49 -1.46 15.75
C ALA A 98 7.26 -0.84 16.42
N GLY A 99 6.83 0.33 15.98
CA GLY A 99 5.67 1.04 16.52
C GLY A 99 4.30 0.55 16.03
N ALA A 100 4.27 -0.25 14.96
CA ALA A 100 3.04 -0.68 14.31
C ALA A 100 2.07 -1.44 15.23
N PRO A 101 2.52 -2.39 16.07
CA PRO A 101 1.62 -3.10 16.98
C PRO A 101 0.86 -2.18 17.96
N ALA A 102 1.46 -1.07 18.37
CA ALA A 102 0.79 -0.08 19.23
C ALA A 102 -0.45 0.54 18.58
N TYR A 103 -0.50 0.60 17.25
CA TYR A 103 -1.68 1.01 16.47
C TYR A 103 -2.63 -0.16 16.15
N GLY A 104 -2.33 -1.38 16.59
CA GLY A 104 -3.04 -2.58 16.15
C GLY A 104 -2.82 -2.91 14.69
N ALA A 105 -1.74 -2.39 14.10
CA ALA A 105 -1.42 -2.60 12.69
C ALA A 105 -0.72 -3.94 12.50
N ARG A 106 -1.27 -4.75 11.57
CA ARG A 106 -0.70 -6.03 11.15
C ARG A 106 0.39 -5.85 10.11
N PHE A 107 0.32 -4.78 9.32
CA PHE A 107 1.16 -4.54 8.15
C PHE A 107 1.80 -3.16 8.20
N VAL A 108 3.06 -3.08 7.75
CA VAL A 108 3.72 -1.82 7.39
C VAL A 108 4.06 -1.89 5.91
N ASN A 109 3.29 -1.17 5.10
CA ASN A 109 3.46 -1.11 3.65
C ASN A 109 4.51 -0.06 3.28
N VAL A 110 5.44 -0.39 2.40
CA VAL A 110 6.48 0.52 1.92
C VAL A 110 6.70 0.34 0.43
N HIS A 111 6.86 1.45 -0.30
CA HIS A 111 7.36 1.38 -1.67
C HIS A 111 8.74 0.74 -1.68
N ILE A 112 8.99 -0.22 -2.57
CA ILE A 112 10.31 -0.88 -2.69
C ILE A 112 11.42 0.16 -2.87
N GLY A 113 11.14 1.25 -3.59
CA GLY A 113 12.10 2.32 -3.84
C GLY A 113 12.77 2.21 -5.20
N SER A 114 13.83 3.01 -5.40
CA SER A 114 14.52 3.18 -6.68
C SER A 114 16.03 3.06 -6.53
N HIS A 115 16.64 2.31 -7.45
CA HIS A 115 18.10 2.14 -7.54
C HIS A 115 18.83 3.38 -8.10
N ARG A 116 18.11 4.41 -8.58
CA ARG A 116 18.66 5.68 -9.01
C ARG A 116 19.83 5.58 -10.00
N GLY A 117 19.82 4.59 -10.90
CA GLY A 117 20.83 4.40 -11.93
C GLY A 117 21.96 3.42 -11.59
N THR A 118 22.04 2.85 -10.38
CA THR A 118 23.06 1.84 -10.03
C THR A 118 22.81 0.47 -10.64
N GLY A 119 21.62 0.25 -11.18
CA GLY A 119 21.21 -1.02 -11.77
C GLY A 119 20.36 -1.87 -10.82
N VAL A 120 19.53 -2.72 -11.41
CA VAL A 120 18.53 -3.55 -10.68
C VAL A 120 19.21 -4.47 -9.67
N ASP A 121 20.27 -5.18 -10.08
CA ASP A 121 20.93 -6.17 -9.23
C ASP A 121 21.57 -5.54 -7.98
N ALA A 122 22.30 -4.43 -8.16
CA ALA A 122 22.90 -3.67 -7.06
C ALA A 122 21.83 -3.06 -6.14
N GLY A 123 20.73 -2.55 -6.73
CA GLY A 123 19.61 -2.00 -5.97
C GLY A 123 18.92 -3.07 -5.13
N ILE A 124 18.67 -4.27 -5.68
CA ILE A 124 18.08 -5.37 -4.92
C ILE A 124 19.05 -5.80 -3.79
N GLY A 125 20.35 -5.92 -4.05
CA GLY A 125 21.31 -6.25 -3.00
C GLY A 125 21.21 -5.29 -1.81
N ARG A 126 21.25 -3.99 -2.09
CA ARG A 126 21.15 -2.96 -1.07
C ARG A 126 19.78 -2.94 -0.34
N LEU A 127 18.70 -3.21 -1.06
CA LEU A 127 17.35 -3.38 -0.48
C LEU A 127 17.34 -4.50 0.56
N ILE A 128 17.89 -5.67 0.22
CA ILE A 128 17.90 -6.84 1.10
C ILE A 128 18.72 -6.57 2.37
N ASP A 129 19.92 -6.00 2.25
CA ASP A 129 20.76 -5.64 3.39
C ASP A 129 20.03 -4.61 4.32
N GLY A 130 19.33 -3.66 3.70
CA GLY A 130 18.51 -2.69 4.43
C GLY A 130 17.33 -3.33 5.16
N ILE A 131 16.59 -4.22 4.51
CA ILE A 131 15.46 -4.93 5.12
C ILE A 131 15.92 -5.80 6.29
N GLU A 132 17.01 -6.55 6.15
CA GLU A 132 17.61 -7.34 7.23
C GLU A 132 17.87 -6.48 8.46
N THR A 133 18.55 -5.34 8.26
CA THR A 133 18.85 -4.37 9.32
C THR A 133 17.57 -3.78 9.95
N VAL A 134 16.58 -3.44 9.13
CA VAL A 134 15.27 -2.92 9.60
C VAL A 134 14.57 -3.91 10.50
N LEU A 135 14.47 -5.17 10.07
CA LEU A 135 13.82 -6.23 10.84
C LEU A 135 14.55 -6.51 12.15
N GLU A 136 15.88 -6.54 12.16
CA GLU A 136 16.67 -6.70 13.36
C GLU A 136 16.45 -5.56 14.37
N ARG A 137 16.50 -4.31 13.90
CA ARG A 137 16.30 -3.13 14.75
C ARG A 137 14.88 -3.09 15.30
N ALA A 138 13.87 -3.36 14.46
CA ALA A 138 12.48 -3.40 14.89
C ALA A 138 12.25 -4.46 15.98
N ARG A 139 12.75 -5.69 15.79
CA ARG A 139 12.61 -6.77 16.78
C ARG A 139 13.26 -6.43 18.12
N ARG A 140 14.39 -5.72 18.12
CA ARG A 140 15.06 -5.26 19.35
C ARG A 140 14.27 -4.17 20.09
N SER A 141 13.50 -3.37 19.36
CA SER A 141 12.76 -2.22 19.90
C SER A 141 11.33 -2.57 20.30
N THR A 142 10.76 -3.66 19.78
CA THR A 142 9.39 -4.11 20.11
C THR A 142 9.39 -4.79 21.48
N SER A 143 8.53 -4.33 22.38
CA SER A 143 8.31 -4.96 23.68
C SER A 143 7.40 -6.19 23.53
N ALA A 144 7.62 -7.23 24.36
CA ALA A 144 6.75 -8.40 24.41
C ALA A 144 5.29 -8.07 24.75
N ASN A 145 5.03 -6.88 25.28
CA ASN A 145 3.68 -6.41 25.65
C ASN A 145 2.98 -5.65 24.51
N ASP A 146 3.65 -5.39 23.38
CA ASP A 146 3.10 -4.56 22.28
C ASP A 146 2.20 -5.34 21.30
N GLY A 147 2.10 -6.66 21.45
CA GLY A 147 1.33 -7.54 20.57
C GLY A 147 2.19 -8.25 19.54
N ASP A 148 1.53 -8.92 18.57
CA ASP A 148 2.24 -9.62 17.48
C ASP A 148 3.05 -8.66 16.60
N PRO A 149 4.29 -9.02 16.22
CA PRO A 149 5.08 -8.22 15.30
C PRO A 149 4.36 -7.95 13.99
N ALA A 150 4.46 -6.73 13.49
CA ALA A 150 3.92 -6.39 12.17
C ALA A 150 4.78 -7.00 11.06
N ILE A 151 4.13 -7.32 9.93
CA ILE A 151 4.78 -7.79 8.72
C ILE A 151 5.16 -6.57 7.87
N LEU A 152 6.40 -6.53 7.38
CA LEU A 152 6.82 -5.57 6.37
C LEU A 152 6.22 -5.97 5.02
N VAL A 153 5.57 -5.03 4.35
CA VAL A 153 4.90 -5.28 3.06
C VAL A 153 5.55 -4.45 1.97
N LEU A 154 6.08 -5.10 0.95
CA LEU A 154 6.76 -4.46 -0.17
C LEU A 154 5.77 -4.20 -1.30
N GLU A 155 5.62 -2.94 -1.68
CA GLU A 155 4.69 -2.52 -2.73
C GLU A 155 5.39 -2.44 -4.08
N ASN A 156 4.81 -3.07 -5.12
CA ASN A 156 5.29 -2.96 -6.50
C ASN A 156 5.32 -1.51 -6.98
N SER A 157 6.15 -1.23 -7.97
CA SER A 157 6.45 0.14 -8.43
C SER A 157 5.94 0.38 -9.86
N ALA A 158 5.55 1.62 -10.14
CA ALA A 158 5.31 2.09 -11.51
C ALA A 158 6.59 2.22 -12.35
N GLY A 159 7.78 2.13 -11.75
CA GLY A 159 9.07 2.13 -12.44
C GLY A 159 9.69 3.51 -12.69
N GLY A 160 9.07 4.59 -12.22
CA GLY A 160 9.62 5.95 -12.35
C GLY A 160 10.97 6.09 -11.66
N GLY A 161 11.92 6.76 -12.31
CA GLY A 161 13.25 7.05 -11.73
C GLY A 161 14.11 5.82 -11.41
N GLY A 162 13.88 4.66 -12.07
CA GLY A 162 14.55 3.40 -11.78
C GLY A 162 13.97 2.68 -10.56
N GLY A 163 12.65 2.77 -10.37
CA GLY A 163 11.92 2.02 -9.33
C GLY A 163 12.05 0.52 -9.52
N LEU A 164 12.22 -0.22 -8.42
CA LEU A 164 12.28 -1.67 -8.37
C LEU A 164 10.90 -2.29 -8.12
N GLY A 165 10.72 -3.55 -8.51
CA GLY A 165 9.46 -4.26 -8.35
C GLY A 165 8.45 -3.93 -9.45
N THR A 166 8.95 -3.68 -10.66
CA THR A 166 8.14 -3.37 -11.85
C THR A 166 7.64 -4.60 -12.58
N SER A 167 8.23 -5.76 -12.32
CA SER A 167 7.89 -7.03 -12.96
C SER A 167 7.87 -8.18 -11.95
N VAL A 168 7.20 -9.27 -12.31
CA VAL A 168 7.21 -10.51 -11.50
C VAL A 168 8.63 -11.01 -11.30
N THR A 169 9.48 -10.93 -12.33
CA THR A 169 10.89 -11.37 -12.24
C THR A 169 11.67 -10.58 -11.18
N GLU A 170 11.49 -9.27 -11.11
CA GLU A 170 12.13 -8.45 -10.07
C GLU A 170 11.59 -8.79 -8.67
N LEU A 171 10.27 -8.94 -8.52
CA LEU A 171 9.64 -9.31 -7.25
C LEU A 171 10.08 -10.71 -6.79
N ALA A 172 10.22 -11.67 -7.71
CA ALA A 172 10.76 -12.99 -7.43
C ALA A 172 12.23 -12.94 -6.99
N ALA A 173 13.07 -12.16 -7.68
CA ALA A 173 14.48 -11.99 -7.29
C ALA A 173 14.61 -11.36 -5.89
N ILE A 174 13.72 -10.45 -5.51
CA ILE A 174 13.65 -9.89 -4.16
C ILE A 174 13.25 -10.98 -3.15
N ALA A 175 12.20 -11.74 -3.45
CA ALA A 175 11.70 -12.80 -2.58
C ALA A 175 12.76 -13.90 -2.34
N ASP A 176 13.41 -14.37 -3.40
CA ASP A 176 14.46 -15.40 -3.34
C ASP A 176 15.66 -14.94 -2.48
N ARG A 177 16.09 -13.68 -2.65
CA ARG A 177 17.20 -13.14 -1.85
C ARG A 177 16.83 -12.96 -0.38
N LEU A 178 15.61 -12.56 -0.07
CA LEU A 178 15.10 -12.50 1.30
C LEU A 178 15.11 -13.90 1.94
N GLU A 179 14.61 -14.91 1.23
CA GLU A 179 14.60 -16.29 1.71
C GLU A 179 16.01 -16.87 1.92
N THR A 180 16.97 -16.52 1.05
CA THR A 180 18.39 -16.88 1.22
C THR A 180 18.98 -16.31 2.51
N ARG A 181 18.48 -15.16 2.99
CA ARG A 181 18.85 -14.56 4.29
C ARG A 181 18.00 -15.06 5.47
N GLY A 182 17.14 -16.06 5.25
CA GLY A 182 16.25 -16.59 6.29
C GLY A 182 15.06 -15.66 6.63
N ILE A 183 14.80 -14.66 5.78
CA ILE A 183 13.68 -13.72 5.92
C ILE A 183 12.49 -14.29 5.15
N GLY A 184 11.54 -14.85 5.86
CA GLY A 184 10.41 -15.57 5.27
C GLY A 184 9.12 -14.77 5.22
N ARG A 185 8.03 -15.49 4.90
CA ARG A 185 6.66 -14.94 4.75
C ARG A 185 6.09 -14.32 6.03
N ALA A 186 6.60 -14.74 7.20
CA ALA A 186 6.18 -14.18 8.48
C ALA A 186 6.78 -12.77 8.70
N ASP A 187 7.84 -12.43 7.99
CA ASP A 187 8.56 -11.18 8.13
C ASP A 187 8.23 -10.19 7.01
N VAL A 188 8.17 -10.70 5.75
CA VAL A 188 7.99 -9.88 4.54
C VAL A 188 6.92 -10.48 3.62
N ALA A 189 5.99 -9.64 3.23
CA ALA A 189 4.92 -9.91 2.26
C ALA A 189 4.90 -8.85 1.14
N PHE A 190 3.91 -8.91 0.26
CA PHE A 190 3.80 -7.99 -0.87
C PHE A 190 2.45 -7.29 -0.91
N CYS A 191 2.46 -6.08 -1.45
CA CYS A 191 1.27 -5.34 -1.85
C CYS A 191 1.24 -5.22 -3.37
N LEU A 192 0.10 -5.50 -3.97
CA LEU A 192 -0.17 -5.24 -5.38
C LEU A 192 -0.92 -3.91 -5.51
N ASP A 193 -0.24 -2.85 -5.96
CA ASP A 193 -0.91 -1.64 -6.44
C ASP A 193 -1.23 -1.77 -7.92
N THR A 194 -2.52 -1.65 -8.26
CA THR A 194 -3.01 -1.82 -9.63
C THR A 194 -2.64 -0.66 -10.55
N ALA A 195 -2.52 0.56 -10.03
CA ALA A 195 -2.07 1.73 -10.79
C ALA A 195 -0.55 1.68 -11.05
N HIS A 196 0.23 1.17 -10.10
CA HIS A 196 1.66 0.93 -10.28
C HIS A 196 1.92 -0.16 -11.31
N ALA A 197 1.21 -1.30 -11.23
CA ALA A 197 1.33 -2.37 -12.22
C ALA A 197 1.00 -1.86 -13.63
N TRP A 198 -0.06 -1.06 -13.80
CA TRP A 198 -0.38 -0.37 -15.05
C TRP A 198 0.73 0.57 -15.49
N GLY A 199 1.25 1.39 -14.59
CA GLY A 199 2.39 2.29 -14.86
C GLY A 199 3.65 1.56 -15.29
N ALA A 200 3.86 0.34 -14.81
CA ALA A 200 4.97 -0.55 -15.18
C ALA A 200 4.75 -1.33 -16.49
N GLY A 201 3.58 -1.21 -17.13
CA GLY A 201 3.29 -1.81 -18.42
C GLY A 201 2.46 -3.10 -18.37
N ILE A 202 1.95 -3.50 -17.18
CA ILE A 202 1.03 -4.62 -17.03
C ILE A 202 -0.40 -4.12 -17.28
N ASP A 203 -1.07 -4.64 -18.32
CA ASP A 203 -2.44 -4.20 -18.64
C ASP A 203 -3.46 -4.69 -17.60
N MET A 204 -3.60 -3.89 -16.53
CA MET A 204 -4.57 -4.13 -15.47
C MET A 204 -6.02 -3.86 -15.90
N GLY A 205 -6.26 -3.42 -17.13
CA GLY A 205 -7.59 -3.27 -17.74
C GLY A 205 -8.09 -4.55 -18.41
N ASP A 206 -7.17 -5.46 -18.77
CA ASP A 206 -7.46 -6.72 -19.44
C ASP A 206 -7.43 -7.90 -18.45
N PRO A 207 -8.55 -8.61 -18.25
CA PRO A 207 -8.62 -9.80 -17.40
C PRO A 207 -7.59 -10.88 -17.72
N ASP A 208 -7.31 -11.15 -19.00
CA ASP A 208 -6.36 -12.18 -19.40
C ASP A 208 -4.91 -11.78 -19.02
N ALA A 209 -4.57 -10.50 -19.16
CA ALA A 209 -3.27 -9.99 -18.72
C ALA A 209 -3.12 -10.02 -17.20
N ILE A 210 -4.18 -9.72 -16.45
CA ILE A 210 -4.22 -9.83 -14.98
C ILE A 210 -4.00 -11.29 -14.57
N ASP A 211 -4.72 -12.24 -15.17
CA ASP A 211 -4.61 -13.67 -14.84
C ASP A 211 -3.20 -14.19 -15.16
N ALA A 212 -2.62 -13.78 -16.29
CA ALA A 212 -1.25 -14.14 -16.65
C ALA A 212 -0.22 -13.59 -15.64
N PHE A 213 -0.38 -12.32 -15.22
CA PHE A 213 0.48 -11.71 -14.19
C PHE A 213 0.37 -12.45 -12.85
N LEU A 214 -0.86 -12.74 -12.40
CA LEU A 214 -1.10 -13.42 -11.13
C LEU A 214 -0.62 -14.86 -11.16
N ALA A 215 -0.78 -15.59 -12.27
CA ALA A 215 -0.27 -16.94 -12.44
C ALA A 215 1.28 -16.99 -12.41
N ALA A 216 1.92 -16.00 -13.06
CA ALA A 216 3.37 -15.87 -13.01
C ALA A 216 3.87 -15.54 -11.58
N PHE A 217 3.15 -14.66 -10.87
CA PHE A 217 3.46 -14.33 -9.48
C PHE A 217 3.27 -15.54 -8.56
N ASP A 218 2.19 -16.31 -8.74
CA ASP A 218 1.93 -17.53 -7.96
C ASP A 218 3.06 -18.54 -8.12
N THR A 219 3.49 -18.76 -9.36
CA THR A 219 4.55 -19.72 -9.68
C THR A 219 5.91 -19.32 -9.10
N GLN A 220 6.25 -18.03 -9.11
CA GLN A 220 7.59 -17.55 -8.76
C GLN A 220 7.71 -17.06 -7.32
N VAL A 221 6.62 -16.57 -6.71
CA VAL A 221 6.62 -15.93 -5.38
C VAL A 221 5.59 -16.58 -4.44
N GLY A 222 4.42 -16.93 -4.99
CA GLY A 222 3.25 -17.41 -4.25
C GLY A 222 2.23 -16.30 -4.01
N LEU A 223 0.98 -16.49 -4.47
CA LEU A 223 -0.09 -15.49 -4.31
C LEU A 223 -0.48 -15.24 -2.84
N ASP A 224 -0.26 -16.21 -1.96
CA ASP A 224 -0.48 -16.08 -0.52
C ASP A 224 0.42 -15.02 0.13
N ARG A 225 1.49 -14.60 -0.53
CA ARG A 225 2.35 -13.49 -0.10
C ARG A 225 1.80 -12.10 -0.45
N ILE A 226 0.80 -11.98 -1.32
CA ILE A 226 0.09 -10.71 -1.55
C ILE A 226 -0.96 -10.55 -0.46
N VAL A 227 -0.66 -9.77 0.57
CA VAL A 227 -1.53 -9.57 1.74
C VAL A 227 -2.38 -8.29 1.63
N LEU A 228 -1.95 -7.35 0.82
CA LEU A 228 -2.64 -6.11 0.49
C LEU A 228 -2.78 -5.95 -1.03
N VAL A 229 -3.88 -5.35 -1.44
CA VAL A 229 -4.08 -4.84 -2.80
C VAL A 229 -4.43 -3.36 -2.67
N HIS A 230 -3.56 -2.48 -3.16
CA HIS A 230 -3.95 -1.10 -3.39
C HIS A 230 -4.79 -1.04 -4.67
N LEU A 231 -6.09 -0.93 -4.46
CA LEU A 231 -7.07 -0.94 -5.56
C LEU A 231 -7.21 0.48 -6.08
N ASN A 232 -6.38 0.86 -7.00
CA ASN A 232 -6.29 2.20 -7.55
C ASN A 232 -6.53 2.19 -9.05
N ASP A 233 -7.38 3.11 -9.54
CA ASP A 233 -7.43 3.45 -10.97
C ASP A 233 -6.43 4.56 -11.26
N THR A 234 -6.08 4.77 -12.52
CA THR A 234 -5.10 5.77 -12.91
C THR A 234 -5.55 6.60 -14.12
N ARG A 235 -5.14 7.86 -14.16
CA ARG A 235 -5.30 8.74 -15.33
C ARG A 235 -4.13 8.64 -16.32
N SER A 236 -3.01 8.03 -15.90
CA SER A 236 -1.82 7.87 -16.71
C SER A 236 -2.00 6.75 -17.74
N GLY A 237 -1.27 6.84 -18.86
CA GLY A 237 -1.24 5.78 -19.86
C GLY A 237 -0.53 4.52 -19.37
N LEU A 238 -0.77 3.40 -20.07
CA LEU A 238 -0.03 2.16 -19.86
C LEU A 238 1.47 2.40 -20.10
N ASP A 239 2.34 1.79 -19.29
CA ASP A 239 3.81 1.94 -19.32
C ASP A 239 4.30 3.39 -19.17
N SER A 240 3.52 4.23 -18.51
CA SER A 240 3.84 5.66 -18.34
C SER A 240 4.91 5.94 -17.29
N ARG A 241 5.27 4.93 -16.49
CA ARG A 241 6.21 5.06 -15.35
C ARG A 241 5.83 6.15 -14.36
N THR A 242 4.51 6.41 -14.22
CA THR A 242 3.98 7.46 -13.34
C THR A 242 2.89 6.92 -12.44
N ASP A 243 2.91 7.38 -11.20
CA ASP A 243 1.88 7.13 -10.21
C ASP A 243 0.91 8.33 -10.16
N ARG A 244 -0.34 8.13 -10.65
CA ARG A 244 -1.38 9.16 -10.70
C ARG A 244 -2.76 8.56 -10.56
N HIS A 245 -3.21 8.41 -9.33
CA HIS A 245 -4.49 7.80 -9.03
C HIS A 245 -5.69 8.60 -9.60
N GLU A 246 -6.76 7.87 -9.87
CA GLU A 246 -8.07 8.38 -10.31
C GLU A 246 -9.17 7.68 -9.52
N HIS A 247 -10.39 8.19 -9.60
CA HIS A 247 -11.57 7.53 -9.04
C HIS A 247 -11.81 6.16 -9.68
N LEU A 248 -12.13 5.16 -8.89
CA LEU A 248 -12.29 3.77 -9.34
C LEU A 248 -13.27 3.65 -10.53
N GLY A 249 -12.81 3.04 -11.61
CA GLY A 249 -13.55 2.84 -12.84
C GLY A 249 -13.81 4.13 -13.64
N ALA A 250 -13.09 5.21 -13.33
CA ALA A 250 -13.14 6.47 -14.08
C ALA A 250 -11.79 6.81 -14.74
N GLY A 251 -10.76 6.02 -14.47
CA GLY A 251 -9.43 6.12 -15.07
C GLY A 251 -9.24 5.21 -16.27
N ARG A 252 -7.98 4.89 -16.54
CA ARG A 252 -7.53 4.14 -17.72
C ARG A 252 -7.60 2.63 -17.53
N ILE A 253 -7.46 2.11 -16.30
CA ILE A 253 -7.66 0.70 -15.98
C ILE A 253 -9.14 0.35 -16.14
N GLY A 254 -10.01 1.19 -15.59
CA GLY A 254 -11.45 1.10 -15.78
C GLY A 254 -12.12 -0.02 -14.99
N PRO A 255 -13.45 -0.16 -15.17
CA PRO A 255 -14.27 -1.02 -14.31
C PRO A 255 -14.08 -2.53 -14.55
N ILE A 256 -13.66 -2.94 -15.74
CA ILE A 256 -13.51 -4.36 -16.09
C ILE A 256 -12.33 -4.95 -15.31
N GLY A 257 -11.14 -4.37 -15.46
CA GLY A 257 -9.93 -4.85 -14.81
C GLY A 257 -9.99 -4.76 -13.30
N LEU A 258 -10.37 -3.59 -12.73
CA LEU A 258 -10.52 -3.45 -11.27
C LEU A 258 -11.57 -4.41 -10.69
N GLY A 259 -12.68 -4.63 -11.41
CA GLY A 259 -13.68 -5.61 -11.03
C GLY A 259 -13.13 -7.04 -11.07
N HIS A 260 -12.27 -7.38 -12.04
CA HIS A 260 -11.63 -8.67 -12.14
C HIS A 260 -10.68 -8.91 -10.97
N VAL A 261 -9.79 -7.96 -10.65
CA VAL A 261 -8.89 -8.03 -9.47
C VAL A 261 -9.69 -8.25 -8.18
N LEU A 262 -10.78 -7.51 -7.99
CA LEU A 262 -11.61 -7.67 -6.78
C LEU A 262 -12.27 -9.05 -6.66
N ARG A 263 -12.59 -9.69 -7.77
CA ARG A 263 -13.24 -11.01 -7.81
C ARG A 263 -12.27 -12.17 -7.95
N HIS A 264 -10.99 -11.91 -8.20
CA HIS A 264 -10.00 -12.96 -8.43
C HIS A 264 -9.84 -13.85 -7.18
N PRO A 265 -10.06 -15.19 -7.30
CA PRO A 265 -10.07 -16.09 -6.15
C PRO A 265 -8.73 -16.18 -5.43
N GLY A 266 -7.62 -16.14 -6.17
CA GLY A 266 -6.27 -16.17 -5.62
C GLY A 266 -5.90 -14.97 -4.74
N LEU A 267 -6.68 -13.87 -4.80
CA LEU A 267 -6.50 -12.68 -3.98
C LEU A 267 -7.60 -12.52 -2.90
N ALA A 268 -8.43 -13.54 -2.67
CA ALA A 268 -9.56 -13.45 -1.73
C ALA A 268 -9.14 -13.16 -0.28
N HIS A 269 -7.95 -13.60 0.12
CA HIS A 269 -7.37 -13.40 1.44
C HIS A 269 -6.77 -12.00 1.64
N ALA A 270 -6.38 -11.31 0.57
CA ALA A 270 -5.76 -10.00 0.62
C ALA A 270 -6.80 -8.89 0.86
N ALA A 271 -6.51 -7.97 1.77
CA ALA A 271 -7.36 -6.79 1.95
C ALA A 271 -7.15 -5.79 0.82
N ALA A 272 -8.25 -5.26 0.27
CA ALA A 272 -8.20 -4.24 -0.75
C ALA A 272 -8.34 -2.85 -0.10
N ILE A 273 -7.37 -1.98 -0.32
CA ILE A 273 -7.32 -0.60 0.18
C ILE A 273 -7.39 0.36 -0.99
N ILE A 274 -8.24 1.36 -0.91
CA ILE A 274 -8.31 2.43 -1.91
C ILE A 274 -7.49 3.64 -1.47
N GLU A 275 -6.82 4.29 -2.42
CA GLU A 275 -6.04 5.52 -2.24
C GLU A 275 -6.43 6.56 -3.29
N THR A 276 -7.73 6.81 -3.38
CA THR A 276 -8.34 7.59 -4.44
C THR A 276 -8.35 9.09 -4.13
N PRO A 277 -8.44 9.97 -5.15
CA PRO A 277 -8.54 11.42 -4.93
C PRO A 277 -9.72 11.82 -4.06
N GLY A 278 -9.58 12.92 -3.30
CA GLY A 278 -10.65 13.57 -2.56
C GLY A 278 -11.15 12.81 -1.33
N MET A 279 -10.30 11.99 -0.72
CA MET A 279 -10.63 11.31 0.54
C MET A 279 -10.92 12.27 1.68
N ASP A 280 -10.28 13.44 1.69
CA ASP A 280 -10.47 14.52 2.67
C ASP A 280 -11.81 15.27 2.52
N VAL A 281 -12.46 15.16 1.36
CA VAL A 281 -13.74 15.82 1.04
C VAL A 281 -14.88 14.84 0.74
N GLY A 282 -14.76 13.57 1.20
CA GLY A 282 -15.83 12.59 1.22
C GLY A 282 -15.92 11.65 0.01
N TYR A 283 -14.97 11.73 -0.94
CA TYR A 283 -14.97 10.80 -2.09
C TYR A 283 -14.49 9.39 -1.74
N ASP A 284 -13.92 9.16 -0.56
CA ASP A 284 -13.66 7.83 -0.03
C ASP A 284 -14.92 6.97 0.05
N ALA A 285 -16.03 7.51 0.60
CA ALA A 285 -17.32 6.81 0.63
C ALA A 285 -17.85 6.48 -0.77
N VAL A 286 -17.68 7.41 -1.72
CA VAL A 286 -18.10 7.23 -3.12
C VAL A 286 -17.25 6.11 -3.76
N ASN A 287 -15.92 6.14 -3.60
CA ASN A 287 -15.04 5.14 -4.20
C ASN A 287 -15.19 3.75 -3.55
N LEU A 288 -15.42 3.66 -2.23
CA LEU A 288 -15.78 2.40 -1.58
C LEU A 288 -17.09 1.82 -2.10
N ALA A 289 -18.11 2.65 -2.31
CA ALA A 289 -19.36 2.21 -2.93
C ALA A 289 -19.14 1.72 -4.37
N ARG A 290 -18.23 2.36 -5.14
CA ARG A 290 -17.82 1.92 -6.48
C ARG A 290 -17.09 0.58 -6.41
N ALA A 291 -16.13 0.41 -5.49
CA ALA A 291 -15.43 -0.86 -5.30
C ALA A 291 -16.42 -2.01 -4.99
N ARG A 292 -17.43 -1.78 -4.13
CA ARG A 292 -18.48 -2.77 -3.87
C ARG A 292 -19.34 -3.07 -5.10
N ALA A 293 -19.62 -2.07 -5.91
CA ALA A 293 -20.37 -2.28 -7.16
C ALA A 293 -19.54 -3.12 -8.14
N LEU A 294 -18.24 -2.83 -8.30
CA LEU A 294 -17.31 -3.60 -9.13
C LEU A 294 -17.20 -5.06 -8.65
N ALA A 295 -17.03 -5.26 -7.35
CA ALA A 295 -16.97 -6.60 -6.75
C ALA A 295 -18.27 -7.41 -6.99
N ALA A 296 -19.42 -6.73 -7.04
CA ALA A 296 -20.71 -7.34 -7.30
C ALA A 296 -21.06 -7.42 -8.81
N GLY A 297 -20.16 -7.04 -9.70
CA GLY A 297 -20.42 -6.99 -11.15
C GLY A 297 -21.52 -5.99 -11.56
N ARG A 298 -21.78 -4.98 -10.73
CA ARG A 298 -22.84 -3.99 -10.99
C ARG A 298 -22.28 -2.75 -11.70
N PRO A 299 -23.08 -2.08 -12.53
CA PRO A 299 -22.66 -0.87 -13.21
C PRO A 299 -22.36 0.26 -12.22
N LEU A 300 -21.38 1.09 -12.56
CA LEU A 300 -20.98 2.22 -11.75
C LEU A 300 -21.86 3.44 -12.00
N LYS A 301 -22.24 4.14 -10.95
CA LYS A 301 -22.91 5.44 -11.07
C LYS A 301 -21.94 6.48 -11.63
N ARG A 302 -22.46 7.39 -12.46
CA ARG A 302 -21.67 8.52 -13.00
C ARG A 302 -21.20 9.41 -11.86
N LEU A 303 -19.93 9.81 -11.92
CA LEU A 303 -19.37 10.80 -11.01
C LEU A 303 -19.80 12.23 -11.41
N PRO A 304 -19.99 13.13 -10.44
CA PRO A 304 -20.21 14.54 -10.74
C PRO A 304 -18.93 15.14 -11.32
N ARG A 305 -19.07 16.20 -12.12
CA ARG A 305 -17.90 16.89 -12.74
C ARG A 305 -16.89 17.36 -11.68
N ALA A 306 -17.35 17.86 -10.54
CA ALA A 306 -16.53 18.32 -9.44
C ALA A 306 -15.58 17.24 -8.88
N ALA A 307 -15.88 15.94 -9.05
CA ALA A 307 -14.97 14.87 -8.65
C ALA A 307 -13.62 14.94 -9.39
N PHE A 308 -13.65 15.40 -10.64
CA PHE A 308 -12.45 15.47 -11.49
C PHE A 308 -11.65 16.77 -11.30
N ASP A 309 -12.26 17.79 -10.72
CA ASP A 309 -11.60 19.09 -10.46
C ASP A 309 -10.60 18.97 -9.28
N LEU A 310 -10.79 17.98 -8.39
CA LEU A 310 -9.91 17.72 -7.23
C LEU A 310 -8.51 17.21 -7.64
N VAL A 311 -8.42 16.52 -8.75
CA VAL A 311 -7.18 15.88 -9.22
C VAL A 311 -6.13 16.91 -9.69
N GLY A 312 -6.53 18.13 -9.97
CA GLY A 312 -5.64 19.25 -10.36
C GLY A 312 -5.10 20.08 -9.20
N SER A 313 -5.85 20.15 -8.08
CA SER A 313 -5.58 21.11 -6.99
C SER A 313 -4.49 20.68 -6.01
N ALA A 314 -4.25 19.38 -5.82
CA ALA A 314 -3.25 18.89 -4.88
C ALA A 314 -1.79 19.16 -5.30
N ARG A 315 -1.53 19.47 -6.58
CA ARG A 315 -0.17 19.74 -7.12
C ARG A 315 0.24 21.20 -7.15
N GLY A 316 -0.70 22.13 -7.06
CA GLY A 316 -0.40 23.57 -7.06
C GLY A 316 0.21 24.07 -5.76
N ARG A 317 0.15 23.29 -4.68
CA ARG A 317 0.66 23.70 -3.35
C ARG A 317 2.03 23.10 -2.98
N ALA A 318 2.51 22.10 -3.68
CA ALA A 318 3.82 21.46 -3.40
C ALA A 318 4.98 22.05 -4.23
N ALA A 319 4.70 22.96 -5.17
CA ALA A 319 5.70 23.60 -6.02
C ALA A 319 5.99 25.06 -5.65
N SER A 320 5.44 25.57 -4.54
CA SER A 320 5.60 26.97 -4.08
C SER A 320 5.92 27.07 -2.58
N SER A 321 6.72 26.13 -2.08
CA SER A 321 7.36 26.29 -0.76
C SER A 321 8.75 25.69 -0.75
#